data_b4a5817f9cfdb2f6fec5c49065250ccb
#
_entry.id   b4a5817f9cfdb2f6fec5c49065250ccb
#
_cell.length_a   1.000
_cell.length_b   1.000
_cell.length_c   1.000
_cell.angle_alpha   90.00
_cell.angle_beta   90.00
_cell.angle_gamma   90.00
#
_symmetry.space_group_name_H-M   'P 1'
#
loop_
_entity.id
_entity.type
_entity.pdbx_description
1 polymer ?
#
loop_
_entity_poly.entity_id
_entity_poly.type
_entity_poly.pdbx_seq_one_letter_code
_entity_poly.pdbx_strand_id
1 'polypeptide(L)' 'MFALSDSQLQTVWNAADGLPAEKRGIFLERVVAWLQFRGGRFIDRDLDDAVRLALRGLIHESAA' A
#
# COMPACT_ATOMS: atom_id res chain seq x y z
N MET A 1 1.26 2.12 -16.94
CA MET A 1 2.24 1.78 -15.90
C MET A 1 2.67 3.03 -15.15
N PHE A 2 2.89 2.91 -13.87
CA PHE A 2 3.35 4.03 -13.05
C PHE A 2 4.65 3.66 -12.36
N ALA A 3 5.36 4.67 -11.89
CA ALA A 3 6.61 4.47 -11.18
C ALA A 3 6.57 5.23 -9.86
N LEU A 4 7.13 4.62 -8.84
CA LEU A 4 7.24 5.25 -7.54
C LEU A 4 8.62 5.87 -7.40
N SER A 5 8.66 7.04 -6.74
CA SER A 5 9.95 7.61 -6.37
C SER A 5 10.56 6.78 -5.25
N ASP A 6 11.84 6.98 -4.98
CA ASP A 6 12.51 6.23 -3.92
C ASP A 6 11.81 6.43 -2.57
N SER A 7 11.42 7.64 -2.25
CA SER A 7 10.77 7.90 -0.98
C SER A 7 9.38 7.29 -0.94
N GLN A 8 8.67 7.28 -2.06
CA GLN A 8 7.36 6.64 -2.12
C GLN A 8 7.48 5.14 -1.96
N LEU A 9 8.46 4.55 -2.62
CA LEU A 9 8.71 3.13 -2.50
C LEU A 9 9.06 2.76 -1.07
N GLN A 10 9.86 3.59 -0.41
CA GLN A 10 10.23 3.37 0.97
C GLN A 10 9.00 3.38 1.88
N THR A 11 8.07 4.28 1.62
CA THR A 11 6.83 4.35 2.38
C THR A 11 6.06 3.03 2.28
N VAL A 12 5.96 2.49 1.07
CA VAL A 12 5.26 1.24 0.84
C VAL A 12 5.98 0.08 1.54
N TRP A 13 7.30 0.01 1.39
CA TRP A 13 8.07 -1.05 2.01
C TRP A 13 7.99 -1.02 3.54
N ASN A 14 8.06 0.19 4.12
CA ASN A 14 7.96 0.32 5.57
C ASN A 14 6.63 -0.18 6.08
N ALA A 15 5.56 0.10 5.35
CA ALA A 15 4.25 -0.38 5.74
C ALA A 15 4.16 -1.90 5.59
N ALA A 16 4.73 -2.45 4.53
CA ALA A 16 4.70 -3.89 4.30
C ALA A 16 5.49 -4.65 5.35
N ASP A 17 6.58 -4.05 5.84
CA ASP A 17 7.41 -4.70 6.86
C ASP A 17 6.64 -4.97 8.15
N GLY A 18 5.62 -4.20 8.41
CA GLY A 18 4.80 -4.41 9.60
C GLY A 18 3.82 -5.55 9.49
N LEU A 19 3.76 -6.20 8.31
CA LEU A 19 2.81 -7.28 8.07
C LEU A 19 3.49 -8.64 8.04
N PRO A 20 2.77 -9.72 8.41
CA PRO A 20 3.27 -11.06 8.19
C PRO A 20 3.57 -11.27 6.71
N ALA A 21 4.56 -12.13 6.43
CA ALA A 21 5.00 -12.36 5.05
C ALA A 21 3.84 -12.72 4.13
N GLU A 22 2.91 -13.53 4.62
CA GLU A 22 1.79 -14.00 3.81
C GLU A 22 0.81 -12.89 3.44
N LYS A 23 0.85 -11.77 4.15
CA LYS A 23 -0.05 -10.65 3.88
C LYS A 23 0.60 -9.54 3.09
N ARG A 24 1.91 -9.58 2.94
CA ARG A 24 2.62 -8.55 2.20
C ARG A 24 2.20 -8.51 0.74
N GLY A 25 2.03 -9.67 0.13
CA GLY A 25 1.61 -9.74 -1.26
C GLY A 25 0.24 -9.13 -1.48
N ILE A 26 -0.69 -9.45 -0.59
CA ILE A 26 -2.04 -8.91 -0.67
C ILE A 26 -2.02 -7.38 -0.49
N PHE A 27 -1.24 -6.92 0.45
CA PHE A 27 -1.09 -5.49 0.70
C PHE A 27 -0.57 -4.77 -0.54
N LEU A 28 0.48 -5.30 -1.14
CA LEU A 28 1.07 -4.68 -2.32
C LEU A 28 0.09 -4.68 -3.49
N GLU A 29 -0.64 -5.76 -3.67
CA GLU A 29 -1.66 -5.82 -4.72
C GLU A 29 -2.72 -4.75 -4.53
N ARG A 30 -3.14 -4.53 -3.30
CA ARG A 30 -4.15 -3.52 -3.01
C ARG A 30 -3.64 -2.12 -3.29
N VAL A 31 -2.39 -1.85 -2.90
CA VAL A 31 -1.80 -0.55 -3.17
C VAL A 31 -1.72 -0.30 -4.67
N VAL A 32 -1.22 -1.28 -5.42
CA VAL A 32 -1.10 -1.16 -6.86
C VAL A 32 -2.46 -0.95 -7.51
N ALA A 33 -3.45 -1.73 -7.10
CA ALA A 33 -4.79 -1.62 -7.67
C ALA A 33 -5.37 -0.24 -7.42
N TRP A 34 -5.19 0.29 -6.21
CA TRP A 34 -5.71 1.60 -5.87
C TRP A 34 -5.05 2.68 -6.73
N LEU A 35 -3.73 2.60 -6.89
CA LEU A 35 -3.00 3.58 -7.69
C LEU A 35 -3.37 3.48 -9.17
N GLN A 36 -3.58 2.27 -9.67
CA GLN A 36 -4.00 2.09 -11.04
C GLN A 36 -5.42 2.64 -11.26
N PHE A 37 -6.27 2.45 -10.27
CA PHE A 37 -7.62 3.02 -10.32
C PHE A 37 -7.57 4.52 -10.50
N ARG A 38 -6.55 5.17 -9.93
CA ARG A 38 -6.34 6.60 -10.07
C ARG A 38 -5.64 6.97 -11.37
N GLY A 39 -5.44 6.01 -12.26
CA GLY A 39 -4.81 6.27 -13.55
C GLY A 39 -3.31 6.40 -13.48
N GLY A 40 -2.70 5.95 -12.40
CA GLY A 40 -1.26 6.03 -12.24
C GLY A 40 -0.75 7.42 -11.87
N ARG A 41 -1.64 8.36 -11.68
CA ARG A 41 -1.28 9.72 -11.27
C ARG A 41 -1.62 9.91 -9.81
N PHE A 42 -0.62 10.25 -9.03
CA PHE A 42 -0.83 10.41 -7.60
C PHE A 42 0.29 11.25 -7.00
N ILE A 43 -0.03 11.87 -5.89
CA ILE A 43 0.92 12.62 -5.08
C ILE A 43 1.17 11.80 -3.80
N ASP A 44 2.11 12.26 -2.98
CA ASP A 44 2.46 11.52 -1.76
C ASP A 44 1.26 11.28 -0.86
N ARG A 45 0.35 12.23 -0.80
CA ARG A 45 -0.85 12.09 0.01
C ARG A 45 -1.73 10.96 -0.50
N ASP A 46 -1.86 10.84 -1.82
CA ASP A 46 -2.63 9.75 -2.42
C ASP A 46 -2.00 8.41 -2.05
N LEU A 47 -0.68 8.35 -2.04
CA LEU A 47 0.02 7.12 -1.67
C LEU A 47 -0.24 6.78 -0.21
N ASP A 48 -0.21 7.77 0.68
CA ASP A 48 -0.51 7.54 2.08
C ASP A 48 -1.92 6.98 2.26
N ASP A 49 -2.87 7.51 1.52
CA ASP A 49 -4.24 7.02 1.55
C ASP A 49 -4.31 5.59 1.05
N ALA A 50 -3.60 5.28 -0.03
CA ALA A 50 -3.58 3.93 -0.58
C ALA A 50 -3.02 2.94 0.43
N VAL A 51 -1.92 3.30 1.07
CA VAL A 51 -1.29 2.45 2.07
C VAL A 51 -2.25 2.21 3.23
N ARG A 52 -2.87 3.27 3.71
CA ARG A 52 -3.79 3.17 4.84
C ARG A 52 -4.98 2.27 4.51
N LEU A 53 -5.56 2.46 3.34
CA LEU A 53 -6.70 1.65 2.92
C LEU A 53 -6.30 0.20 2.70
N ALA A 54 -5.12 -0.02 2.14
CA ALA A 54 -4.64 -1.38 1.91
C ALA A 54 -4.41 -2.14 3.20
N LEU A 55 -3.97 -1.44 4.25
CA LEU A 55 -3.72 -2.08 5.54
C LEU A 55 -5.00 -2.40 6.30
N ARG A 56 -6.07 -1.74 5.97
CA ARG A 56 -7.26 -1.75 6.79
C ARG A 56 -7.77 -3.13 7.16
N GLY A 57 -7.97 -3.98 6.20
CA GLY A 57 -8.47 -5.31 6.48
C GLY A 57 -7.41 -6.26 6.99
N LEU A 58 -6.16 -5.95 6.69
CA LEU A 58 -5.06 -6.84 7.03
C LEU A 58 -4.63 -6.74 8.49
N ILE A 59 -4.73 -5.56 9.06
CA ILE A 59 -4.35 -5.36 10.45
C ILE A 59 -5.51 -5.67 11.37
N HIS A 60 -6.69 -5.36 10.93
CA HIS A 60 -7.89 -5.41 11.76
C HIS A 60 -8.22 -6.80 12.28
N GLU A 61 -7.86 -7.81 11.55
CA GLU A 61 -8.24 -9.17 11.94
C GLU A 61 -7.63 -9.58 13.27
N SER A 62 -6.51 -8.99 13.63
CA SER A 62 -5.85 -9.36 14.88
C SER A 62 -6.64 -8.89 16.09
N ALA A 63 -7.61 -8.04 15.89
CA ALA A 63 -8.42 -7.53 16.98
C ALA A 63 -9.50 -8.50 17.43
N ALA A 64 -9.73 -9.54 16.68
CA ALA A 64 -10.79 -10.48 16.98
C ALA A 64 -10.51 -11.35 18.21
#